data_20e39d795f4b7eef795fafac646193f2
#
_entry.id   20e39d795f4b7eef795fafac646193f2
#
_cell.length_a   1.000
_cell.length_b   1.000
_cell.length_c   1.000
_cell.angle_alpha   90.00
_cell.angle_beta   90.00
_cell.angle_gamma   90.00
#
_symmetry.space_group_name_H-M   'P 1'
#
loop_
_entity.id
_entity.type
_entity.pdbx_description
1 polymer ?
#
loop_
_entity_poly.entity_id
_entity_poly.type
_entity_poly.pdbx_seq_one_letter_code
_entity_poly.pdbx_strand_id
1 'polypeptide(L)'
;MPNLAVPVPVAAPLIELRNVICGYGERVILESVNLIVPRGKVLALMGTSGGGKTTVLRLIGRQLQPISGQVLLDGVDMASLDAQGLYAARRRMGMLFQFGALFTDLSVFENVAFPLREHTNLSEAMIRDLVLMKLNAVGLRGARDLLPSQVSGGMARRVALARAIALDPDLIMYDEPFAGLDPISMSVAATLIKDLNHALGVTSIVVSHDVDETFLIADHVVFIANGRVAAQGTPAEMRASDDPLVRQFVGGLADGPVRFHYPAVPVAEDFGVGATR
;
A
#
# COMPACT_ATOMS: atom_id res chain seq x y z
N MET A 1 46.68 -10.86 -3.19
CA MET A 1 45.55 -11.58 -3.83
C MET A 1 44.33 -10.68 -3.73
N PRO A 2 43.72 -10.22 -4.84
CA PRO A 2 42.53 -9.39 -4.77
C PRO A 2 41.34 -10.25 -4.32
N ASN A 3 40.67 -9.78 -3.26
CA ASN A 3 39.45 -10.39 -2.69
C ASN A 3 38.34 -10.23 -3.72
N LEU A 4 38.04 -11.29 -4.46
CA LEU A 4 36.86 -11.37 -5.33
C LEU A 4 35.64 -11.45 -4.41
N ALA A 5 35.04 -10.30 -4.12
CA ALA A 5 33.71 -10.25 -3.52
C ALA A 5 32.75 -10.97 -4.49
N VAL A 6 32.31 -12.17 -4.11
CA VAL A 6 31.25 -12.89 -4.80
C VAL A 6 30.02 -11.99 -4.74
N PRO A 7 29.41 -11.59 -5.88
CA PRO A 7 28.20 -10.79 -5.83
C PRO A 7 27.12 -11.61 -5.11
N VAL A 8 26.62 -11.09 -4.00
CA VAL A 8 25.45 -11.65 -3.33
C VAL A 8 24.31 -11.63 -4.35
N PRO A 9 23.68 -12.76 -4.67
CA PRO A 9 22.59 -12.77 -5.62
C PRO A 9 21.49 -11.86 -5.08
N VAL A 10 21.16 -10.82 -5.84
CA VAL A 10 20.01 -9.96 -5.55
C VAL A 10 18.79 -10.88 -5.56
N ALA A 11 18.18 -11.08 -4.41
CA ALA A 11 16.99 -11.92 -4.29
C ALA A 11 15.94 -11.47 -5.31
N ALA A 12 15.33 -12.43 -6.02
CA ALA A 12 14.29 -12.12 -7.00
C ALA A 12 13.17 -11.28 -6.35
N PRO A 13 12.65 -10.27 -7.03
CA PRO A 13 11.59 -9.42 -6.49
C PRO A 13 10.34 -10.25 -6.20
N LEU A 14 9.56 -9.85 -5.19
CA LEU A 14 8.30 -10.51 -4.90
C LEU A 14 7.22 -10.08 -5.90
N ILE A 15 7.14 -8.78 -6.19
CA ILE A 15 6.22 -8.21 -7.17
C ILE A 15 7.02 -7.47 -8.25
N GLU A 16 6.61 -7.65 -9.49
CA GLU A 16 7.13 -6.89 -10.61
C GLU A 16 6.01 -6.52 -11.57
N LEU A 17 5.91 -5.24 -11.91
CA LEU A 17 5.07 -4.73 -12.99
C LEU A 17 5.98 -4.41 -14.18
N ARG A 18 5.63 -4.92 -15.37
CA ARG A 18 6.38 -4.71 -16.62
C ARG A 18 5.50 -4.03 -17.64
N ASN A 19 5.82 -2.77 -17.97
CA ASN A 19 5.16 -1.95 -18.98
C ASN A 19 3.62 -1.97 -18.85
N VAL A 20 3.11 -1.88 -17.61
CA VAL A 20 1.69 -2.04 -17.33
C VAL A 20 0.91 -0.81 -17.75
N ILE A 21 -0.07 -1.01 -18.63
CA ILE A 21 -1.11 -0.03 -18.97
C ILE A 21 -2.42 -0.53 -18.35
N CYS A 22 -3.13 0.35 -17.64
CA CYS A 22 -4.38 0.01 -16.98
C CYS A 22 -5.33 1.18 -16.92
N GLY A 23 -6.63 0.89 -16.87
CA GLY A 23 -7.68 1.92 -16.82
C GLY A 23 -9.05 1.36 -16.51
N TYR A 24 -10.05 2.23 -16.55
CA TYR A 24 -11.47 1.90 -16.35
C TYR A 24 -12.27 2.39 -17.56
N GLY A 25 -12.89 1.45 -18.30
CA GLY A 25 -13.52 1.76 -19.58
C GLY A 25 -12.51 2.36 -20.55
N GLU A 26 -12.82 3.53 -21.11
CA GLU A 26 -11.92 4.24 -22.03
C GLU A 26 -10.84 5.09 -21.34
N ARG A 27 -10.93 5.27 -20.02
CA ARG A 27 -10.01 6.12 -19.28
C ARG A 27 -8.78 5.34 -18.84
N VAL A 28 -7.63 5.61 -19.43
CA VAL A 28 -6.33 5.11 -18.97
C VAL A 28 -5.92 5.83 -17.68
N ILE A 29 -5.51 5.06 -16.67
CA ILE A 29 -5.07 5.54 -15.36
C ILE A 29 -3.57 5.34 -15.17
N LEU A 30 -3.05 4.20 -15.64
CA LEU A 30 -1.62 3.89 -15.59
C LEU A 30 -1.09 3.72 -17.00
N GLU A 31 0.02 4.39 -17.30
CA GLU A 31 0.64 4.43 -18.63
C GLU A 31 2.06 3.87 -18.57
N SER A 32 2.23 2.62 -19.00
CA SER A 32 3.55 1.94 -19.07
C SER A 32 4.32 1.94 -17.75
N VAL A 33 3.63 1.58 -16.65
CA VAL A 33 4.24 1.52 -15.33
C VAL A 33 5.17 0.33 -15.22
N ASN A 34 6.42 0.59 -14.80
CA ASN A 34 7.39 -0.41 -14.38
C ASN A 34 7.66 -0.24 -12.88
N LEU A 35 7.53 -1.32 -12.11
CA LEU A 35 7.67 -1.29 -10.66
C LEU A 35 8.30 -2.60 -10.19
N ILE A 36 9.26 -2.51 -9.29
CA ILE A 36 9.90 -3.65 -8.63
C ILE A 36 9.72 -3.51 -7.13
N VAL A 37 9.17 -4.57 -6.48
CA VAL A 37 9.03 -4.65 -5.03
C VAL A 37 9.97 -5.74 -4.52
N PRO A 38 11.10 -5.36 -3.90
CA PRO A 38 12.06 -6.31 -3.35
C PRO A 38 11.46 -7.07 -2.16
N ARG A 39 11.84 -8.35 -2.01
CA ARG A 39 11.41 -9.17 -0.87
C ARG A 39 11.86 -8.59 0.46
N GLY A 40 10.98 -8.70 1.46
CA GLY A 40 11.25 -8.30 2.84
C GLY A 40 11.44 -6.80 3.04
N LYS A 41 11.15 -5.98 2.02
CA LYS A 41 11.30 -4.53 2.05
C LYS A 41 9.96 -3.82 2.15
N VAL A 42 10.00 -2.61 2.70
CA VAL A 42 8.88 -1.68 2.71
C VAL A 42 9.02 -0.74 1.51
N LEU A 43 8.14 -0.89 0.52
CA LEU A 43 8.04 0.03 -0.60
C LEU A 43 6.89 1.00 -0.35
N ALA A 44 7.20 2.29 -0.36
CA ALA A 44 6.20 3.35 -0.32
C ALA A 44 5.77 3.74 -1.74
N LEU A 45 4.47 3.74 -1.97
CA LEU A 45 3.87 4.19 -3.22
C LEU A 45 3.16 5.53 -2.96
N MET A 46 3.78 6.60 -3.37
CA MET A 46 3.35 7.97 -3.09
C MET A 46 2.96 8.72 -4.37
N GLY A 47 2.46 9.92 -4.24
CA GLY A 47 2.13 10.77 -5.39
C GLY A 47 0.77 11.44 -5.28
N THR A 48 0.42 12.18 -6.33
CA THR A 48 -0.79 13.01 -6.37
C THR A 48 -2.08 12.20 -6.21
N SER A 49 -3.13 12.82 -5.68
CA SER A 49 -4.46 12.23 -5.63
C SER A 49 -4.93 11.87 -7.04
N GLY A 50 -5.54 10.69 -7.20
CA GLY A 50 -5.96 10.20 -8.52
C GLY A 50 -4.82 9.71 -9.42
N GLY A 51 -3.56 9.73 -8.98
CA GLY A 51 -2.39 9.31 -9.77
C GLY A 51 -2.30 7.80 -10.08
N GLY A 52 -3.19 6.95 -9.52
CA GLY A 52 -3.23 5.52 -9.83
C GLY A 52 -2.66 4.60 -8.73
N LYS A 53 -2.31 5.12 -7.55
CA LYS A 53 -1.70 4.33 -6.45
C LYS A 53 -2.56 3.12 -6.03
N THR A 54 -3.82 3.34 -5.68
CA THR A 54 -4.77 2.26 -5.34
C THR A 54 -5.02 1.32 -6.54
N THR A 55 -4.92 1.83 -7.78
CA THR A 55 -5.01 1.02 -8.98
C THR A 55 -3.87 0.01 -9.07
N VAL A 56 -2.66 0.38 -8.66
CA VAL A 56 -1.52 -0.54 -8.56
C VAL A 56 -1.81 -1.67 -7.56
N LEU A 57 -2.35 -1.37 -6.37
CA LEU A 57 -2.73 -2.41 -5.41
C LEU A 57 -3.79 -3.37 -5.97
N ARG A 58 -4.79 -2.82 -6.69
CA ARG A 58 -5.85 -3.62 -7.33
C ARG A 58 -5.30 -4.53 -8.44
N LEU A 59 -4.31 -4.07 -9.19
CA LEU A 59 -3.62 -4.88 -10.19
C LEU A 59 -2.84 -6.02 -9.54
N ILE A 60 -2.08 -5.75 -8.48
CA ILE A 60 -1.32 -6.77 -7.74
C ILE A 60 -2.26 -7.83 -7.17
N GLY A 61 -3.39 -7.43 -6.57
CA GLY A 61 -4.42 -8.34 -6.09
C GLY A 61 -5.28 -8.98 -7.20
N ARG A 62 -5.01 -8.68 -8.48
CA ARG A 62 -5.82 -9.07 -9.66
C ARG A 62 -7.31 -8.81 -9.49
N GLN A 63 -7.67 -7.73 -8.79
CA GLN A 63 -9.03 -7.16 -8.79
C GLN A 63 -9.30 -6.38 -10.09
N LEU A 64 -8.22 -5.97 -10.76
CA LEU A 64 -8.22 -5.31 -12.04
C LEU A 64 -7.18 -6.01 -12.94
N GLN A 65 -7.47 -6.13 -14.22
CA GLN A 65 -6.54 -6.67 -15.20
C GLN A 65 -5.87 -5.54 -15.97
N PRO A 66 -4.59 -5.66 -16.34
CA PRO A 66 -3.93 -4.70 -17.20
C PRO A 66 -4.51 -4.78 -18.62
N ILE A 67 -4.56 -3.65 -19.31
CA ILE A 67 -4.87 -3.58 -20.74
C ILE A 67 -3.69 -4.16 -21.54
N SER A 68 -2.47 -3.89 -21.08
CA SER A 68 -1.23 -4.46 -21.60
C SER A 68 -0.14 -4.49 -20.52
N GLY A 69 0.94 -5.22 -20.77
CA GLY A 69 2.01 -5.45 -19.81
C GLY A 69 1.72 -6.65 -18.90
N GLN A 70 2.55 -6.85 -17.89
CA GLN A 70 2.50 -8.02 -17.01
C GLN A 70 2.59 -7.60 -15.54
N VAL A 71 1.87 -8.32 -14.69
CA VAL A 71 1.98 -8.25 -13.23
C VAL A 71 2.46 -9.60 -12.72
N LEU A 72 3.65 -9.64 -12.19
CA LEU A 72 4.31 -10.87 -11.73
C LEU A 72 4.31 -10.93 -10.21
N LEU A 73 3.88 -12.06 -9.66
CA LEU A 73 4.10 -12.44 -8.27
C LEU A 73 5.10 -13.60 -8.27
N ASP A 74 6.25 -13.37 -7.64
CA ASP A 74 7.29 -14.40 -7.53
C ASP A 74 7.71 -14.97 -8.91
N GLY A 75 7.77 -14.09 -9.93
CA GLY A 75 8.08 -14.45 -11.32
C GLY A 75 6.92 -15.06 -12.10
N VAL A 76 5.77 -15.36 -11.48
CA VAL A 76 4.59 -15.91 -12.14
C VAL A 76 3.64 -14.80 -12.57
N ASP A 77 3.28 -14.76 -13.85
CA ASP A 77 2.31 -13.78 -14.35
C ASP A 77 0.92 -14.06 -13.76
N MET A 78 0.40 -13.08 -13.03
CA MET A 78 -0.93 -13.17 -12.40
C MET A 78 -2.06 -13.37 -13.42
N ALA A 79 -1.87 -12.92 -14.67
CA ALA A 79 -2.87 -13.11 -15.72
C ALA A 79 -2.97 -14.56 -16.21
N SER A 80 -1.89 -15.34 -16.07
CA SER A 80 -1.83 -16.75 -16.48
C SER A 80 -2.50 -17.72 -15.49
N LEU A 81 -2.79 -17.24 -14.26
CA LEU A 81 -3.36 -18.09 -13.21
C LEU A 81 -4.84 -18.37 -13.47
N ASP A 82 -5.22 -19.63 -13.33
CA ASP A 82 -6.61 -20.07 -13.23
C ASP A 82 -7.25 -19.65 -11.88
N ALA A 83 -8.49 -20.02 -11.66
CA ALA A 83 -9.21 -19.65 -10.43
C ALA A 83 -8.54 -20.20 -9.16
N GLN A 84 -8.03 -21.45 -9.21
CA GLN A 84 -7.37 -22.08 -8.09
C GLN A 84 -5.98 -21.47 -7.82
N GLY A 85 -5.19 -21.21 -8.85
CA GLY A 85 -3.91 -20.54 -8.75
C GLY A 85 -4.05 -19.11 -8.23
N LEU A 86 -5.07 -18.38 -8.69
CA LEU A 86 -5.36 -17.03 -8.20
C LEU A 86 -5.77 -17.04 -6.71
N TYR A 87 -6.60 -18.02 -6.31
CA TYR A 87 -6.97 -18.19 -4.91
C TYR A 87 -5.73 -18.44 -4.04
N ALA A 88 -4.86 -19.35 -4.46
CA ALA A 88 -3.60 -19.63 -3.77
C ALA A 88 -2.68 -18.40 -3.70
N ALA A 89 -2.55 -17.64 -4.79
CA ALA A 89 -1.77 -16.42 -4.84
C ALA A 89 -2.31 -15.35 -3.86
N ARG A 90 -3.64 -15.15 -3.80
CA ARG A 90 -4.28 -14.19 -2.89
C ARG A 90 -4.12 -14.56 -1.41
N ARG A 91 -4.05 -15.83 -1.06
CA ARG A 91 -3.76 -16.28 0.32
C ARG A 91 -2.38 -15.85 0.80
N ARG A 92 -1.44 -15.60 -0.11
CA ARG A 92 -0.10 -15.07 0.17
C ARG A 92 -0.07 -13.55 0.33
N MET A 93 -1.23 -12.87 0.23
CA MET A 93 -1.35 -11.42 0.28
C MET A 93 -2.30 -11.00 1.39
N GLY A 94 -1.85 -10.11 2.27
CA GLY A 94 -2.68 -9.39 3.22
C GLY A 94 -3.05 -8.02 2.66
N MET A 95 -4.24 -7.52 3.01
CA MET A 95 -4.68 -6.17 2.62
C MET A 95 -5.24 -5.43 3.82
N LEU A 96 -4.70 -4.25 4.08
CA LEU A 96 -5.28 -3.28 5.01
C LEU A 96 -5.90 -2.16 4.19
N PHE A 97 -7.23 -2.07 4.23
CA PHE A 97 -8.01 -1.04 3.55
C PHE A 97 -8.05 0.26 4.35
N GLN A 98 -8.23 1.38 3.68
CA GLN A 98 -8.24 2.73 4.24
C GLN A 98 -9.08 2.89 5.52
N PHE A 99 -10.26 2.25 5.60
CA PHE A 99 -11.13 2.28 6.78
C PHE A 99 -11.12 0.96 7.58
N GLY A 100 -10.10 0.10 7.40
CA GLY A 100 -9.98 -1.18 8.06
C GLY A 100 -10.91 -2.26 7.51
N ALA A 101 -12.10 -1.90 7.02
CA ALA A 101 -13.12 -2.82 6.46
C ALA A 101 -13.40 -4.02 7.39
N LEU A 102 -13.58 -3.77 8.69
CA LEU A 102 -13.96 -4.80 9.64
C LEU A 102 -15.42 -5.22 9.44
N PHE A 103 -15.69 -6.49 9.70
CA PHE A 103 -17.06 -6.98 9.87
C PHE A 103 -17.65 -6.39 11.14
N THR A 104 -18.68 -5.57 11.02
CA THR A 104 -19.22 -4.75 12.11
C THR A 104 -20.01 -5.55 13.15
N ASP A 105 -20.50 -6.70 12.77
CA ASP A 105 -21.27 -7.67 13.56
C ASP A 105 -20.40 -8.77 14.18
N LEU A 106 -19.10 -8.80 13.87
CA LEU A 106 -18.15 -9.73 14.44
C LEU A 106 -17.27 -9.05 15.50
N SER A 107 -16.91 -9.77 16.56
CA SER A 107 -15.97 -9.27 17.56
C SER A 107 -14.57 -9.05 16.95
N VAL A 108 -13.70 -8.39 17.70
CA VAL A 108 -12.28 -8.24 17.36
C VAL A 108 -11.63 -9.60 17.12
N PHE A 109 -11.91 -10.58 17.98
CA PHE A 109 -11.44 -11.96 17.83
C PHE A 109 -11.92 -12.57 16.52
N GLU A 110 -13.22 -12.52 16.26
CA GLU A 110 -13.86 -13.12 15.10
C GLU A 110 -13.39 -12.48 13.78
N ASN A 111 -13.14 -11.17 13.76
CA ASN A 111 -12.55 -10.50 12.61
C ASN A 111 -11.18 -11.08 12.23
N VAL A 112 -10.34 -11.41 13.22
CA VAL A 112 -9.01 -11.99 12.99
C VAL A 112 -9.08 -13.50 12.73
N ALA A 113 -10.04 -14.21 13.35
CA ALA A 113 -10.25 -15.63 13.14
C ALA A 113 -10.83 -15.96 11.75
N PHE A 114 -11.61 -15.03 11.18
CA PHE A 114 -12.33 -15.25 9.92
C PHE A 114 -11.44 -15.79 8.79
N PRO A 115 -10.31 -15.16 8.41
CA PRO A 115 -9.46 -15.71 7.34
C PRO A 115 -8.85 -17.08 7.69
N LEU A 116 -8.59 -17.37 8.96
CA LEU A 116 -8.06 -18.67 9.38
C LEU A 116 -9.10 -19.77 9.20
N ARG A 117 -10.34 -19.53 9.59
CA ARG A 117 -11.44 -20.49 9.39
C ARG A 117 -11.76 -20.72 7.92
N GLU A 118 -11.79 -19.65 7.12
CA GLU A 118 -12.14 -19.72 5.70
C GLU A 118 -11.06 -20.39 4.86
N HIS A 119 -9.78 -20.20 5.22
CA HIS A 119 -8.68 -20.57 4.34
C HIS A 119 -7.78 -21.71 4.89
N THR A 120 -8.09 -22.26 6.07
CA THR A 120 -7.29 -23.34 6.66
C THR A 120 -8.18 -24.44 7.24
N ASN A 121 -7.59 -25.60 7.49
CA ASN A 121 -8.24 -26.72 8.19
C ASN A 121 -7.76 -26.83 9.65
N LEU A 122 -7.38 -25.72 10.27
CA LEU A 122 -6.90 -25.70 11.65
C LEU A 122 -8.06 -25.96 12.63
N SER A 123 -7.75 -26.63 13.75
CA SER A 123 -8.73 -26.76 14.84
C SER A 123 -9.03 -25.41 15.49
N GLU A 124 -10.24 -25.26 16.08
CA GLU A 124 -10.62 -24.04 16.79
C GLU A 124 -9.64 -23.66 17.93
N ALA A 125 -9.03 -24.66 18.57
CA ALA A 125 -8.00 -24.43 19.58
C ALA A 125 -6.75 -23.77 18.98
N MET A 126 -6.29 -24.24 17.82
CA MET A 126 -5.15 -23.63 17.10
C MET A 126 -5.49 -22.24 16.58
N ILE A 127 -6.70 -22.06 16.00
CA ILE A 127 -7.18 -20.74 15.54
C ILE A 127 -7.21 -19.76 16.70
N ARG A 128 -7.75 -20.17 17.87
CA ARG A 128 -7.76 -19.33 19.07
C ARG A 128 -6.35 -18.86 19.45
N ASP A 129 -5.40 -19.76 19.50
CA ASP A 129 -4.04 -19.43 19.93
C ASP A 129 -3.34 -18.50 18.91
N LEU A 130 -3.49 -18.76 17.61
CA LEU A 130 -3.00 -17.88 16.53
C LEU A 130 -3.62 -16.49 16.61
N VAL A 131 -4.94 -16.39 16.76
CA VAL A 131 -5.64 -15.10 16.89
C VAL A 131 -5.11 -14.32 18.10
N LEU A 132 -4.95 -14.96 19.24
CA LEU A 132 -4.41 -14.31 20.44
C LEU A 132 -2.97 -13.82 20.23
N MET A 133 -2.15 -14.58 19.50
CA MET A 133 -0.79 -14.15 19.11
C MET A 133 -0.83 -12.91 18.19
N LYS A 134 -1.67 -12.93 17.13
CA LYS A 134 -1.81 -11.79 16.21
C LYS A 134 -2.36 -10.55 16.91
N LEU A 135 -3.36 -10.69 17.77
CA LEU A 135 -3.88 -9.60 18.58
C LEU A 135 -2.85 -9.06 19.58
N ASN A 136 -2.02 -9.94 20.15
CA ASN A 136 -0.93 -9.51 21.02
C ASN A 136 0.13 -8.70 20.27
N ALA A 137 0.47 -9.09 19.03
CA ALA A 137 1.43 -8.36 18.19
C ALA A 137 1.00 -6.92 17.90
N VAL A 138 -0.32 -6.65 17.83
CA VAL A 138 -0.87 -5.30 17.64
C VAL A 138 -1.35 -4.63 18.95
N GLY A 139 -1.06 -5.26 20.12
CA GLY A 139 -1.39 -4.72 21.45
C GLY A 139 -2.88 -4.74 21.80
N LEU A 140 -3.69 -5.64 21.19
CA LEU A 140 -5.14 -5.67 21.35
C LEU A 140 -5.70 -6.99 21.91
N ARG A 141 -4.86 -7.87 22.49
CA ARG A 141 -5.31 -9.14 23.05
C ARG A 141 -6.42 -8.98 24.10
N GLY A 142 -6.36 -7.92 24.91
CA GLY A 142 -7.37 -7.63 25.93
C GLY A 142 -8.69 -7.09 25.38
N ALA A 143 -8.73 -6.67 24.12
CA ALA A 143 -9.93 -6.14 23.45
C ALA A 143 -10.66 -7.19 22.59
N ARG A 144 -10.26 -8.46 22.66
CA ARG A 144 -10.72 -9.54 21.76
C ARG A 144 -12.25 -9.72 21.70
N ASP A 145 -12.93 -9.47 22.80
CA ASP A 145 -14.37 -9.71 22.93
C ASP A 145 -15.22 -8.47 22.54
N LEU A 146 -14.56 -7.33 22.25
CA LEU A 146 -15.23 -6.09 21.87
C LEU A 146 -15.70 -6.16 20.41
N LEU A 147 -16.77 -5.41 20.10
CA LEU A 147 -17.22 -5.16 18.74
C LEU A 147 -16.45 -3.96 18.12
N PRO A 148 -16.38 -3.84 16.79
CA PRO A 148 -15.79 -2.68 16.11
C PRO A 148 -16.37 -1.34 16.55
N SER A 149 -17.66 -1.28 16.92
CA SER A 149 -18.32 -0.09 17.45
C SER A 149 -17.86 0.33 18.86
N GLN A 150 -17.16 -0.55 19.57
CA GLN A 150 -16.68 -0.33 20.94
C GLN A 150 -15.19 0.01 21.01
N VAL A 151 -14.50 0.05 19.88
CA VAL A 151 -13.08 0.36 19.80
C VAL A 151 -12.84 1.70 19.10
N SER A 152 -11.73 2.37 19.40
CA SER A 152 -11.34 3.60 18.69
C SER A 152 -10.94 3.33 17.24
N GLY A 153 -10.93 4.36 16.39
CA GLY A 153 -10.49 4.22 14.99
C GLY A 153 -9.07 3.65 14.84
N GLY A 154 -8.14 4.09 15.70
CA GLY A 154 -6.78 3.53 15.74
C GLY A 154 -6.75 2.07 16.20
N MET A 155 -7.60 1.67 17.17
CA MET A 155 -7.75 0.27 17.55
C MET A 155 -8.34 -0.56 16.41
N ALA A 156 -9.41 -0.09 15.76
CA ALA A 156 -10.03 -0.79 14.62
C ALA A 156 -9.02 -1.03 13.49
N ARG A 157 -8.15 -0.06 13.21
CA ARG A 157 -7.08 -0.22 12.22
C ARG A 157 -6.05 -1.28 12.61
N ARG A 158 -5.67 -1.34 13.89
CA ARG A 158 -4.79 -2.39 14.41
C ARG A 158 -5.45 -3.78 14.38
N VAL A 159 -6.76 -3.88 14.59
CA VAL A 159 -7.50 -5.14 14.38
C VAL A 159 -7.46 -5.56 12.90
N ALA A 160 -7.69 -4.62 11.98
CA ALA A 160 -7.60 -4.90 10.56
C ALA A 160 -6.18 -5.34 10.13
N LEU A 161 -5.15 -4.78 10.77
CA LEU A 161 -3.77 -5.23 10.58
C LEU A 161 -3.55 -6.65 11.10
N ALA A 162 -4.04 -6.98 12.31
CA ALA A 162 -3.98 -8.34 12.84
C ALA A 162 -4.68 -9.36 11.92
N ARG A 163 -5.82 -8.97 11.33
CA ARG A 163 -6.52 -9.77 10.32
C ARG A 163 -5.71 -9.93 9.04
N ALA A 164 -5.06 -8.87 8.56
CA ALA A 164 -4.23 -8.92 7.35
C ALA A 164 -3.03 -9.85 7.47
N ILE A 165 -2.47 -10.00 8.69
CA ILE A 165 -1.34 -10.91 8.97
C ILE A 165 -1.77 -12.29 9.47
N ALA A 166 -3.06 -12.61 9.53
CA ALA A 166 -3.55 -13.84 10.14
C ALA A 166 -3.03 -15.10 9.44
N LEU A 167 -2.90 -15.07 8.12
CA LEU A 167 -2.43 -16.19 7.28
C LEU A 167 -0.91 -16.21 7.04
N ASP A 168 -0.12 -15.40 7.76
CA ASP A 168 1.33 -15.22 7.54
C ASP A 168 1.67 -14.96 6.05
N PRO A 169 1.15 -13.87 5.46
CA PRO A 169 1.32 -13.59 4.04
C PRO A 169 2.76 -13.21 3.69
N ASP A 170 3.17 -13.41 2.43
CA ASP A 170 4.46 -12.94 1.90
C ASP A 170 4.45 -11.44 1.59
N LEU A 171 3.26 -10.90 1.30
CA LEU A 171 3.02 -9.50 0.95
C LEU A 171 1.91 -8.91 1.81
N ILE A 172 2.12 -7.72 2.34
CA ILE A 172 1.04 -6.90 2.90
C ILE A 172 0.93 -5.60 2.12
N MET A 173 -0.28 -5.30 1.68
CA MET A 173 -0.62 -4.04 1.01
C MET A 173 -1.42 -3.16 1.97
N TYR A 174 -0.96 -1.93 2.15
CA TYR A 174 -1.58 -0.92 3.00
C TYR A 174 -2.11 0.21 2.13
N ASP A 175 -3.43 0.41 2.12
CA ASP A 175 -4.05 1.52 1.41
C ASP A 175 -4.41 2.62 2.41
N GLU A 176 -3.63 3.70 2.42
CA GLU A 176 -3.74 4.87 3.31
C GLU A 176 -3.81 4.48 4.81
N PRO A 177 -2.79 3.79 5.36
CA PRO A 177 -2.84 3.27 6.72
C PRO A 177 -2.88 4.35 7.80
N PHE A 178 -2.52 5.59 7.49
CA PHE A 178 -2.44 6.71 8.43
C PHE A 178 -3.64 7.64 8.36
N ALA A 179 -4.44 7.59 7.29
CA ALA A 179 -5.52 8.54 7.03
C ALA A 179 -6.53 8.63 8.18
N GLY A 180 -6.76 9.85 8.68
CA GLY A 180 -7.73 10.13 9.75
C GLY A 180 -7.32 9.67 11.15
N LEU A 181 -6.05 9.30 11.37
CA LEU A 181 -5.51 9.04 12.69
C LEU A 181 -4.98 10.33 13.32
N ASP A 182 -5.02 10.39 14.65
CA ASP A 182 -4.28 11.39 15.41
C ASP A 182 -2.75 11.11 15.35
N PRO A 183 -1.88 12.09 15.65
CA PRO A 183 -0.43 11.94 15.51
C PRO A 183 0.17 10.78 16.31
N ILE A 184 -0.38 10.48 17.51
CA ILE A 184 0.11 9.36 18.33
C ILE A 184 -0.27 8.04 17.66
N SER A 185 -1.51 7.91 17.22
CA SER A 185 -2.00 6.71 16.52
C SER A 185 -1.28 6.49 15.19
N MET A 186 -0.91 7.56 14.46
CA MET A 186 -0.09 7.49 13.23
C MET A 186 1.28 6.91 13.53
N SER A 187 1.99 7.47 14.52
CA SER A 187 3.31 6.98 14.93
C SER A 187 3.28 5.50 15.37
N VAL A 188 2.26 5.11 16.14
CA VAL A 188 2.04 3.71 16.54
C VAL A 188 1.83 2.80 15.31
N ALA A 189 0.99 3.23 14.35
CA ALA A 189 0.74 2.47 13.14
C ALA A 189 2.00 2.31 12.28
N ALA A 190 2.78 3.37 12.11
CA ALA A 190 4.05 3.35 11.37
C ALA A 190 5.05 2.38 12.03
N THR A 191 5.23 2.49 13.35
CA THR A 191 6.09 1.58 14.12
C THR A 191 5.66 0.12 13.96
N LEU A 192 4.36 -0.18 14.09
CA LEU A 192 3.83 -1.52 13.93
C LEU A 192 4.08 -2.10 12.52
N ILE A 193 3.90 -1.29 11.46
CA ILE A 193 4.19 -1.72 10.08
C ILE A 193 5.66 -2.12 9.95
N LYS A 194 6.56 -1.30 10.48
CA LYS A 194 8.01 -1.55 10.44
C LYS A 194 8.40 -2.78 11.25
N ASP A 195 7.89 -2.90 12.48
CA ASP A 195 8.19 -4.01 13.37
C ASP A 195 7.69 -5.35 12.81
N LEU A 196 6.47 -5.37 12.25
CA LEU A 196 5.92 -6.56 11.60
C LEU A 196 6.72 -6.93 10.34
N ASN A 197 7.13 -5.95 9.53
CA ASN A 197 7.99 -6.21 8.38
C ASN A 197 9.30 -6.89 8.82
N HIS A 198 9.96 -6.36 9.84
CA HIS A 198 11.22 -6.93 10.36
C HIS A 198 11.03 -8.29 11.03
N ALA A 199 10.00 -8.42 11.89
CA ALA A 199 9.79 -9.64 12.68
C ALA A 199 9.32 -10.84 11.82
N LEU A 200 8.51 -10.58 10.80
CA LEU A 200 7.94 -11.61 9.92
C LEU A 200 8.73 -11.78 8.61
N GLY A 201 9.66 -10.88 8.29
CA GLY A 201 10.34 -10.84 6.99
C GLY A 201 9.39 -10.58 5.82
N VAL A 202 8.19 -10.04 6.09
CA VAL A 202 7.14 -9.82 5.09
C VAL A 202 7.48 -8.63 4.19
N THR A 203 7.10 -8.73 2.92
CA THR A 203 7.20 -7.60 1.99
C THR A 203 6.00 -6.66 2.19
N SER A 204 6.23 -5.36 2.19
CA SER A 204 5.18 -4.36 2.43
C SER A 204 5.10 -3.34 1.29
N ILE A 205 3.88 -3.04 0.84
CA ILE A 205 3.60 -1.90 -0.05
C ILE A 205 2.69 -0.95 0.72
N VAL A 206 3.14 0.27 0.95
CA VAL A 206 2.40 1.31 1.67
C VAL A 206 2.00 2.41 0.71
N VAL A 207 0.71 2.53 0.41
CA VAL A 207 0.16 3.68 -0.30
C VAL A 207 -0.17 4.74 0.74
N SER A 208 0.43 5.91 0.64
CA SER A 208 0.15 7.02 1.54
C SER A 208 0.45 8.37 0.89
N HIS A 209 -0.15 9.42 1.44
CA HIS A 209 0.18 10.82 1.19
C HIS A 209 0.89 11.47 2.40
N ASP A 210 0.98 10.79 3.53
CA ASP A 210 1.66 11.24 4.75
C ASP A 210 3.17 11.00 4.60
N VAL A 211 3.92 12.05 4.29
CA VAL A 211 5.33 11.95 3.91
C VAL A 211 6.20 11.51 5.08
N ASP A 212 6.05 12.15 6.24
CA ASP A 212 6.97 11.96 7.36
C ASP A 212 6.87 10.55 7.94
N GLU A 213 5.67 10.05 8.22
CA GLU A 213 5.44 8.71 8.74
C GLU A 213 5.86 7.63 7.74
N THR A 214 5.57 7.86 6.46
CA THR A 214 5.94 6.92 5.40
C THR A 214 7.46 6.84 5.24
N PHE A 215 8.16 7.96 5.26
CA PHE A 215 9.62 8.00 5.13
C PHE A 215 10.37 7.41 6.31
N LEU A 216 9.76 7.36 7.51
CA LEU A 216 10.33 6.69 8.68
C LEU A 216 10.40 5.17 8.53
N ILE A 217 9.51 4.58 7.73
CA ILE A 217 9.36 3.14 7.62
C ILE A 217 9.79 2.56 6.27
N ALA A 218 9.80 3.38 5.21
CA ALA A 218 10.09 2.92 3.86
C ALA A 218 11.59 2.66 3.63
N ASP A 219 11.91 1.54 2.97
CA ASP A 219 13.24 1.29 2.40
C ASP A 219 13.38 1.97 1.03
N HIS A 220 12.29 2.04 0.27
CA HIS A 220 12.24 2.61 -1.08
C HIS A 220 10.93 3.34 -1.31
N VAL A 221 10.98 4.44 -2.05
CA VAL A 221 9.82 5.27 -2.39
C VAL A 221 9.67 5.30 -3.90
N VAL A 222 8.47 5.09 -4.38
CA VAL A 222 8.08 5.27 -5.79
C VAL A 222 7.01 6.34 -5.84
N PHE A 223 7.26 7.39 -6.62
CA PHE A 223 6.35 8.50 -6.80
C PHE A 223 5.60 8.36 -8.12
N ILE A 224 4.26 8.25 -8.04
CA ILE A 224 3.40 8.15 -9.22
C ILE A 224 2.68 9.47 -9.44
N ALA A 225 2.82 10.00 -10.65
CA ALA A 225 2.09 11.17 -11.10
C ALA A 225 1.65 10.98 -12.56
N ASN A 226 0.45 11.43 -12.87
CA ASN A 226 -0.12 11.34 -14.22
C ASN A 226 -0.05 9.91 -14.81
N GLY A 227 -0.29 8.90 -13.98
CA GLY A 227 -0.29 7.50 -14.40
C GLY A 227 1.09 6.90 -14.68
N ARG A 228 2.17 7.58 -14.35
CA ARG A 228 3.56 7.12 -14.60
C ARG A 228 4.40 7.19 -13.34
N VAL A 229 5.46 6.40 -13.28
CA VAL A 229 6.51 6.57 -12.28
C VAL A 229 7.29 7.83 -12.63
N ALA A 230 7.12 8.88 -11.81
CA ALA A 230 7.78 10.16 -12.01
C ALA A 230 9.17 10.19 -11.36
N ALA A 231 9.31 9.55 -10.19
CA ALA A 231 10.58 9.44 -9.48
C ALA A 231 10.60 8.19 -8.60
N GLN A 232 11.78 7.69 -8.26
CA GLN A 232 11.95 6.62 -7.30
C GLN A 232 13.33 6.72 -6.64
N GLY A 233 13.44 6.25 -5.41
CA GLY A 233 14.68 6.27 -4.64
C GLY A 233 14.45 5.95 -3.18
N THR A 234 15.49 6.06 -2.37
CA THR A 234 15.38 6.02 -0.91
C THR A 234 14.65 7.27 -0.38
N PRO A 235 14.09 7.24 0.84
CA PRO A 235 13.52 8.44 1.47
C PRO A 235 14.48 9.64 1.49
N ALA A 236 15.78 9.40 1.68
CA ALA A 236 16.81 10.45 1.68
C ALA A 236 16.99 11.08 0.28
N GLU A 237 17.05 10.26 -0.77
CA GLU A 237 17.15 10.71 -2.16
C GLU A 237 15.90 11.49 -2.57
N MET A 238 14.72 11.05 -2.14
CA MET A 238 13.46 11.75 -2.42
C MET A 238 13.39 13.11 -1.74
N ARG A 239 13.88 13.23 -0.49
CA ARG A 239 13.99 14.53 0.21
C ARG A 239 15.00 15.48 -0.44
N ALA A 240 16.05 14.94 -1.03
CA ALA A 240 17.10 15.70 -1.72
C ALA A 240 16.81 15.93 -3.22
N SER A 241 15.67 15.48 -3.72
CA SER A 241 15.34 15.56 -5.14
C SER A 241 15.17 17.00 -5.61
N ASP A 242 15.75 17.31 -6.77
CA ASP A 242 15.57 18.58 -7.48
C ASP A 242 14.36 18.57 -8.42
N ASP A 243 13.69 17.42 -8.59
CA ASP A 243 12.46 17.35 -9.40
C ASP A 243 11.38 18.25 -8.79
N PRO A 244 10.84 19.21 -9.53
CA PRO A 244 9.88 20.18 -8.99
C PRO A 244 8.61 19.55 -8.43
N LEU A 245 8.15 18.42 -9.03
CA LEU A 245 6.93 17.71 -8.59
C LEU A 245 7.18 16.98 -7.26
N VAL A 246 8.34 16.30 -7.16
CA VAL A 246 8.75 15.61 -5.93
C VAL A 246 8.95 16.63 -4.81
N ARG A 247 9.63 17.74 -5.08
CA ARG A 247 9.85 18.83 -4.10
C ARG A 247 8.53 19.43 -3.62
N GLN A 248 7.60 19.70 -4.54
CA GLN A 248 6.29 20.23 -4.17
C GLN A 248 5.56 19.27 -3.24
N PHE A 249 5.55 17.98 -3.56
CA PHE A 249 4.84 16.97 -2.78
C PHE A 249 5.51 16.71 -1.42
N VAL A 250 6.82 16.46 -1.42
CA VAL A 250 7.58 16.15 -0.19
C VAL A 250 7.63 17.36 0.75
N GLY A 251 7.72 18.58 0.20
CA GLY A 251 7.75 19.82 0.97
C GLY A 251 6.37 20.37 1.32
N GLY A 252 5.28 19.78 0.84
CA GLY A 252 3.92 20.31 1.04
C GLY A 252 3.74 21.73 0.47
N LEU A 253 4.44 22.06 -0.64
CA LEU A 253 4.46 23.41 -1.19
C LEU A 253 3.18 23.73 -1.96
N ALA A 254 2.58 24.88 -1.70
CA ALA A 254 1.39 25.35 -2.40
C ALA A 254 1.67 25.61 -3.89
N ASP A 255 2.85 26.15 -4.20
CA ASP A 255 3.27 26.48 -5.56
C ASP A 255 4.12 25.35 -6.16
N GLY A 256 3.84 25.00 -7.43
CA GLY A 256 4.58 23.97 -8.15
C GLY A 256 3.82 23.43 -9.37
N PRO A 257 4.31 22.31 -9.94
CA PRO A 257 3.68 21.66 -11.11
C PRO A 257 2.23 21.25 -10.90
N VAL A 258 1.85 20.84 -9.68
CA VAL A 258 0.44 20.60 -9.30
C VAL A 258 -0.20 21.95 -9.01
N ARG A 259 -1.04 22.42 -9.96
CA ARG A 259 -1.67 23.72 -9.88
C ARG A 259 -2.85 23.73 -8.90
N PHE A 260 -2.98 24.82 -8.14
CA PHE A 260 -4.15 25.06 -7.28
C PHE A 260 -5.42 25.27 -8.12
N HIS A 261 -5.30 26.07 -9.21
CA HIS A 261 -6.43 26.40 -10.06
C HIS A 261 -6.71 25.30 -11.07
N TYR A 262 -7.98 24.90 -11.19
CA TYR A 262 -8.46 24.12 -12.32
C TYR A 262 -8.29 24.95 -13.59
N PRO A 263 -7.84 24.35 -14.72
CA PRO A 263 -7.67 25.09 -15.97
C PRO A 263 -8.96 25.79 -16.40
N ALA A 264 -8.89 27.08 -16.59
CA ALA A 264 -9.98 27.92 -17.09
C ALA A 264 -9.40 29.00 -18.02
N VAL A 265 -10.26 29.66 -18.77
CA VAL A 265 -9.88 30.86 -19.49
C VAL A 265 -9.47 31.98 -18.51
N PRO A 266 -8.67 32.96 -18.94
CA PRO A 266 -8.31 34.10 -18.07
C PRO A 266 -9.54 34.76 -17.46
N VAL A 267 -9.48 35.10 -16.16
CA VAL A 267 -10.60 35.70 -15.41
C VAL A 267 -11.13 36.98 -16.10
N ALA A 268 -10.25 37.75 -16.71
CA ALA A 268 -10.63 38.96 -17.47
C ALA A 268 -11.56 38.62 -18.65
N GLU A 269 -11.37 37.46 -19.30
CA GLU A 269 -12.19 37.01 -20.41
C GLU A 269 -13.56 36.53 -19.91
N ASP A 270 -13.61 35.74 -18.82
CA ASP A 270 -14.86 35.29 -18.19
C ASP A 270 -15.72 36.46 -17.69
N PHE A 271 -15.08 37.50 -17.16
CA PHE A 271 -15.78 38.69 -16.66
C PHE A 271 -16.02 39.77 -17.73
N GLY A 272 -15.61 39.54 -18.98
CA GLY A 272 -15.75 40.51 -20.07
C GLY A 272 -14.96 41.81 -19.85
N VAL A 273 -13.95 41.78 -18.96
CA VAL A 273 -13.13 42.91 -18.61
C VAL A 273 -11.88 42.85 -19.48
N GLY A 274 -11.89 43.52 -20.61
CA GLY A 274 -10.73 43.55 -21.52
C GLY A 274 -11.06 43.63 -23.01
N ALA A 275 -12.31 43.61 -23.41
CA ALA A 275 -12.72 43.96 -24.75
C ALA A 275 -12.81 45.48 -24.86
N THR A 276 -11.66 46.17 -24.93
CA THR A 276 -11.63 47.50 -25.48
C THR A 276 -11.98 47.40 -26.95
N ARG A 277 -13.07 48.08 -27.34
CA ARG A 277 -13.50 48.29 -28.73
C ARG A 277 -12.41 48.92 -29.60
#